data_067cfe92c504c43892f40586c8ffa988
#
_entry.id   067cfe92c504c43892f40586c8ffa988
#
_cell.length_a   1.000
_cell.length_b   1.000
_cell.length_c   1.000
_cell.angle_alpha   90.00
_cell.angle_beta   90.00
_cell.angle_gamma   90.00
#
_symmetry.space_group_name_H-M   'P 1'
#
loop_
_entity.id
_entity.type
_entity.pdbx_description
1 polymer ?
#
loop_
_entity_poly.entity_id
_entity_poly.type
_entity_poly.pdbx_seq_one_letter_code
_entity_poly.pdbx_strand_id
1 'polypeptide(L)'
;NTNYTTRMHSLPQDTSPEAEDYLNQLELVEGRMPEKAGECVIVQTKSFDQDTEWIGQTLTQNPELEEVEGLTEKFTVVGTVTSSLYLSMEQESTTAGSGTLNLIAYTVPESFDMDYYTTFYLAVKDTVDLDTFSQEYEDKVDQVIQALEPLGEERSQIRYEELIDDATQELEDARAEYEEEKADALQELADAKKELEDGE
;
A
#
# COMPACT_ATOMS: atom_id res chain seq x y z
N ASN A 1 17.68 16.95 -4.84
CA ASN A 1 16.64 15.97 -4.52
C ASN A 1 15.60 16.64 -3.64
N THR A 2 14.34 16.59 -4.03
CA THR A 2 13.21 17.08 -3.24
C THR A 2 12.48 15.86 -2.70
N ASN A 3 12.19 15.84 -1.38
CA ASN A 3 11.42 14.78 -0.76
C ASN A 3 9.93 15.13 -0.77
N TYR A 4 9.11 14.19 -1.22
CA TYR A 4 7.66 14.30 -1.23
C TYR A 4 7.05 13.16 -0.42
N THR A 5 6.10 13.48 0.45
CA THR A 5 5.23 12.47 1.04
C THR A 5 4.15 12.14 0.02
N THR A 6 4.18 10.93 -0.52
CA THR A 6 3.35 10.50 -1.66
C THR A 6 2.40 9.39 -1.24
N ARG A 7 1.12 9.54 -1.56
CA ARG A 7 0.15 8.44 -1.50
C ARG A 7 0.09 7.74 -2.86
N MET A 8 0.37 6.45 -2.86
CA MET A 8 0.26 5.61 -4.06
C MET A 8 -1.05 4.83 -4.02
N HIS A 9 -1.84 4.96 -5.07
CA HIS A 9 -3.06 4.19 -5.26
C HIS A 9 -2.88 3.16 -6.37
N SER A 10 -3.50 2.00 -6.19
CA SER A 10 -3.67 1.03 -7.28
C SER A 10 -4.85 1.45 -8.16
N LEU A 11 -4.67 1.39 -9.46
CA LEU A 11 -5.78 1.36 -10.41
C LEU A 11 -6.50 0.01 -10.34
N PRO A 12 -7.77 -0.09 -10.73
CA PRO A 12 -8.39 -1.38 -10.97
C PRO A 12 -7.75 -2.05 -12.20
N GLN A 13 -7.96 -3.36 -12.35
CA GLN A 13 -7.45 -4.09 -13.52
C GLN A 13 -8.11 -3.64 -14.83
N ASP A 14 -9.40 -3.33 -14.79
CA ASP A 14 -10.12 -2.74 -15.91
C ASP A 14 -10.32 -1.24 -15.66
N THR A 15 -9.65 -0.43 -16.46
CA THR A 15 -9.75 1.03 -16.41
C THR A 15 -10.61 1.59 -17.55
N SER A 16 -11.41 0.74 -18.21
CA SER A 16 -12.38 1.21 -19.21
C SER A 16 -13.47 2.07 -18.55
N PRO A 17 -14.01 3.08 -19.24
CA PRO A 17 -15.06 3.93 -18.68
C PRO A 17 -16.34 3.19 -18.31
N GLU A 18 -16.55 2.00 -18.87
CA GLU A 18 -17.71 1.14 -18.65
C GLU A 18 -17.49 0.12 -17.50
N ALA A 19 -16.27 0.03 -16.93
CA ALA A 19 -15.99 -0.90 -15.83
C ALA A 19 -16.76 -0.50 -14.57
N GLU A 20 -17.57 -1.45 -14.05
CA GLU A 20 -18.43 -1.20 -12.88
C GLU A 20 -17.62 -1.02 -11.59
N ASP A 21 -16.42 -1.56 -11.53
CA ASP A 21 -15.49 -1.49 -10.39
C ASP A 21 -14.50 -0.32 -10.49
N TYR A 22 -14.50 0.45 -11.58
CA TYR A 22 -13.69 1.65 -11.70
C TYR A 22 -14.41 2.86 -11.08
N LEU A 23 -14.49 2.87 -9.76
CA LEU A 23 -14.99 4.01 -8.99
C LEU A 23 -13.96 5.16 -9.03
N ASN A 24 -14.46 6.41 -8.97
CA ASN A 24 -13.63 7.62 -8.96
C ASN A 24 -12.66 7.68 -10.16
N GLN A 25 -13.18 7.42 -11.34
CA GLN A 25 -12.41 7.40 -12.59
C GLN A 25 -11.52 8.63 -12.72
N LEU A 26 -10.31 8.40 -13.22
CA LEU A 26 -9.33 9.46 -13.46
C LEU A 26 -9.55 10.05 -14.84
N GLU A 27 -9.40 11.37 -14.96
CA GLU A 27 -9.36 12.06 -16.23
C GLU A 27 -7.92 12.43 -16.59
N LEU A 28 -7.43 11.92 -17.72
CA LEU A 28 -6.08 12.20 -18.21
C LEU A 28 -5.97 13.65 -18.65
N VAL A 29 -5.00 14.39 -18.11
CA VAL A 29 -4.70 15.77 -18.47
C VAL A 29 -3.58 15.84 -19.49
N GLU A 30 -2.47 15.13 -19.23
CA GLU A 30 -1.29 15.12 -20.08
C GLU A 30 -0.58 13.77 -20.03
N GLY A 31 0.09 13.38 -21.11
CA GLY A 31 0.82 12.13 -21.22
C GLY A 31 -0.08 10.92 -21.49
N ARG A 32 0.09 9.86 -20.76
CA ARG A 32 -0.70 8.62 -20.87
C ARG A 32 -0.93 7.96 -19.50
N MET A 33 -1.86 7.02 -19.44
CA MET A 33 -2.04 6.16 -18.27
C MET A 33 -0.89 5.16 -18.12
N PRO A 34 -0.59 4.69 -16.89
CA PRO A 34 0.41 3.64 -16.67
C PRO A 34 -0.07 2.31 -17.25
N GLU A 35 0.84 1.58 -17.89
CA GLU A 35 0.57 0.29 -18.55
C GLU A 35 1.28 -0.89 -17.90
N LYS A 36 2.26 -0.63 -17.04
CA LYS A 36 3.07 -1.67 -16.39
C LYS A 36 3.60 -1.20 -15.03
N ALA A 37 4.02 -2.15 -14.22
CA ALA A 37 4.69 -1.87 -12.95
C ALA A 37 5.87 -0.89 -13.12
N GLY A 38 6.03 0.02 -12.17
CA GLY A 38 7.04 1.08 -12.21
C GLY A 38 6.68 2.28 -13.09
N GLU A 39 5.45 2.38 -13.59
CA GLU A 39 4.90 3.60 -14.20
C GLU A 39 3.81 4.17 -13.28
N CYS A 40 3.70 5.50 -13.23
CA CYS A 40 2.63 6.15 -12.48
C CYS A 40 2.13 7.42 -13.18
N VAL A 41 0.93 7.85 -12.79
CA VAL A 41 0.39 9.18 -13.09
C VAL A 41 0.23 9.95 -11.78
N ILE A 42 0.41 11.28 -11.84
CA ILE A 42 0.28 12.17 -10.69
C ILE A 42 -1.04 12.94 -10.79
N VAL A 43 -1.75 13.04 -9.67
CA VAL A 43 -2.98 13.83 -9.59
C VAL A 43 -2.64 15.31 -9.50
N GLN A 44 -3.19 16.11 -10.39
CA GLN A 44 -3.15 17.56 -10.34
C GLN A 44 -4.08 18.08 -9.23
N THR A 45 -3.57 18.17 -8.02
CA THR A 45 -4.25 18.83 -6.90
C THR A 45 -4.05 20.35 -6.98
N LYS A 46 -4.68 21.11 -6.10
CA LYS A 46 -4.45 22.57 -6.03
C LYS A 46 -3.03 22.96 -5.56
N SER A 47 -2.37 22.08 -4.85
CA SER A 47 -0.98 22.23 -4.44
C SER A 47 0.02 21.64 -5.44
N PHE A 48 -0.49 21.14 -6.57
CA PHE A 48 0.34 20.60 -7.63
C PHE A 48 1.21 21.71 -8.27
N ASP A 49 2.51 21.47 -8.30
CA ASP A 49 3.45 22.38 -8.94
C ASP A 49 3.34 22.25 -10.46
N GLN A 50 2.65 23.22 -11.07
CA GLN A 50 2.43 23.29 -12.53
C GLN A 50 3.68 23.72 -13.29
N ASP A 51 4.66 24.33 -12.63
CA ASP A 51 5.90 24.78 -13.25
C ASP A 51 6.92 23.63 -13.36
N THR A 52 6.71 22.53 -12.65
CA THR A 52 7.55 21.33 -12.71
C THR A 52 7.13 20.45 -13.88
N GLU A 53 8.08 20.14 -14.78
CA GLU A 53 7.90 19.12 -15.82
C GLU A 53 7.96 17.72 -15.18
N TRP A 54 6.78 17.17 -14.88
CA TRP A 54 6.66 15.89 -14.15
C TRP A 54 6.87 14.67 -15.04
N ILE A 55 6.39 14.71 -16.28
CA ILE A 55 6.46 13.55 -17.19
C ILE A 55 7.91 13.21 -17.50
N GLY A 56 8.25 11.93 -17.33
CA GLY A 56 9.62 11.42 -17.48
C GLY A 56 10.46 11.47 -16.19
N GLN A 57 10.01 12.16 -15.14
CA GLN A 57 10.70 12.10 -13.84
C GLN A 57 10.53 10.73 -13.18
N THR A 58 11.50 10.39 -12.34
CA THR A 58 11.49 9.15 -11.55
C THR A 58 11.29 9.49 -10.08
N LEU A 59 10.26 8.91 -9.48
CA LEU A 59 10.05 8.89 -8.04
C LEU A 59 10.71 7.61 -7.49
N THR A 60 11.48 7.74 -6.41
CA THR A 60 12.11 6.60 -5.72
C THR A 60 11.77 6.66 -4.24
N GLN A 61 11.65 5.51 -3.60
CA GLN A 61 11.56 5.46 -2.14
C GLN A 61 12.81 6.10 -1.53
N ASN A 62 12.63 6.83 -0.43
CA ASN A 62 13.75 7.49 0.23
C ASN A 62 14.58 6.45 1.00
N PRO A 63 15.87 6.21 0.63
CA PRO A 63 16.68 5.18 1.28
C PRO A 63 17.06 5.51 2.74
N GLU A 64 16.76 6.72 3.23
CA GLU A 64 16.97 7.12 4.62
C GLU A 64 15.77 6.79 5.52
N LEU A 65 14.65 6.34 4.92
CA LEU A 65 13.43 5.94 5.62
C LEU A 65 13.25 4.43 5.49
N GLU A 66 12.39 3.88 6.34
CA GLU A 66 11.98 2.49 6.24
C GLU A 66 11.31 2.23 4.88
N GLU A 67 11.75 1.19 4.21
CA GLU A 67 11.20 0.80 2.91
C GLU A 67 9.75 0.33 3.07
N VAL A 68 8.90 0.73 2.15
CA VAL A 68 7.53 0.20 2.08
C VAL A 68 7.60 -1.15 1.37
N GLU A 69 7.58 -2.22 2.15
CA GLU A 69 7.59 -3.58 1.63
C GLU A 69 6.41 -3.82 0.67
N GLY A 70 6.64 -4.60 -0.37
CA GLY A 70 5.63 -4.93 -1.37
C GLY A 70 5.28 -3.80 -2.34
N LEU A 71 5.94 -2.64 -2.27
CA LEU A 71 5.77 -1.56 -3.24
C LEU A 71 6.99 -1.48 -4.16
N THR A 72 6.76 -1.37 -5.46
CA THR A 72 7.83 -1.12 -6.44
C THR A 72 8.72 0.06 -6.02
N GLU A 73 10.03 -0.12 -6.05
CA GLU A 73 11.02 0.87 -5.55
C GLU A 73 11.02 2.18 -6.34
N LYS A 74 10.78 2.09 -7.66
CA LYS A 74 10.94 3.23 -8.59
C LYS A 74 9.74 3.35 -9.51
N PHE A 75 9.29 4.58 -9.69
CA PHE A 75 8.18 4.91 -10.57
C PHE A 75 8.57 6.00 -11.56
N THR A 76 8.36 5.76 -12.83
CA THR A 76 8.45 6.79 -13.87
C THR A 76 7.09 7.45 -14.04
N VAL A 77 7.04 8.76 -13.93
CA VAL A 77 5.83 9.54 -14.19
C VAL A 77 5.56 9.56 -15.69
N VAL A 78 4.43 8.98 -16.13
CA VAL A 78 4.07 8.87 -17.54
C VAL A 78 2.92 9.79 -17.95
N GLY A 79 2.27 10.42 -16.99
CA GLY A 79 1.21 11.39 -17.23
C GLY A 79 0.74 12.08 -15.96
N THR A 80 -0.18 13.02 -16.15
CA THR A 80 -0.91 13.70 -15.07
C THR A 80 -2.40 13.57 -15.26
N VAL A 81 -3.14 13.51 -14.16
CA VAL A 81 -4.59 13.24 -14.12
C VAL A 81 -5.30 14.17 -13.15
N THR A 82 -6.62 14.33 -13.33
CA THR A 82 -7.51 14.82 -12.28
C THR A 82 -8.29 13.66 -11.65
N SER A 83 -8.74 13.86 -10.42
CA SER A 83 -9.52 12.87 -9.66
C SER A 83 -10.62 13.53 -8.88
N SER A 84 -11.82 12.94 -8.91
CA SER A 84 -12.98 13.40 -8.12
C SER A 84 -12.77 13.26 -6.61
N LEU A 85 -11.87 12.38 -6.16
CA LEU A 85 -11.52 12.22 -4.76
C LEU A 85 -10.74 13.40 -4.17
N TYR A 86 -10.05 14.17 -5.03
CA TYR A 86 -9.08 15.20 -4.59
C TYR A 86 -9.47 16.59 -5.05
N LEU A 87 -10.76 16.91 -4.91
CA LEU A 87 -11.31 18.23 -5.22
C LEU A 87 -11.18 19.23 -4.07
N SER A 88 -10.89 18.76 -2.85
CA SER A 88 -10.76 19.61 -1.66
C SER A 88 -9.57 20.56 -1.79
N MET A 89 -9.70 21.74 -1.17
CA MET A 89 -8.64 22.73 -1.05
C MET A 89 -7.69 22.44 0.11
N GLU A 90 -8.09 21.59 1.05
CA GLU A 90 -7.32 21.26 2.22
C GLU A 90 -6.29 20.19 1.89
N GLN A 91 -5.05 20.41 2.34
CA GLN A 91 -4.02 19.38 2.29
C GLN A 91 -4.35 18.31 3.34
N GLU A 92 -4.31 17.07 2.92
CA GLU A 92 -4.47 15.96 3.85
C GLU A 92 -3.26 15.83 4.76
N SER A 93 -3.52 15.61 6.05
CA SER A 93 -2.50 15.24 7.03
C SER A 93 -2.19 13.76 6.94
N THR A 94 -0.95 13.39 7.26
CA THR A 94 -0.50 11.99 7.31
C THR A 94 0.44 11.82 8.51
N THR A 95 0.57 10.60 8.99
CA THR A 95 1.57 10.26 10.02
C THR A 95 2.97 10.01 9.43
N ALA A 96 3.08 9.94 8.10
CA ALA A 96 4.33 9.70 7.40
C ALA A 96 5.04 11.01 7.00
N GLY A 97 6.36 10.96 6.90
CA GLY A 97 7.20 12.01 6.37
C GLY A 97 7.06 13.35 7.12
N SER A 98 6.73 14.42 6.39
CA SER A 98 6.57 15.77 6.95
C SER A 98 5.25 16.01 7.68
N GLY A 99 4.38 15.00 7.77
CA GLY A 99 3.03 15.13 8.31
C GLY A 99 2.00 15.71 7.33
N THR A 100 2.41 16.00 6.11
CA THR A 100 1.55 16.54 5.05
C THR A 100 1.71 15.74 3.77
N LEU A 101 0.59 15.38 3.15
CA LEU A 101 0.58 14.70 1.86
C LEU A 101 0.90 15.71 0.75
N ASN A 102 1.99 15.46 0.00
CA ASN A 102 2.46 16.36 -1.04
C ASN A 102 2.04 15.93 -2.45
N LEU A 103 2.09 14.62 -2.71
CA LEU A 103 1.75 14.03 -4.00
C LEU A 103 0.75 12.90 -3.83
N ILE A 104 -0.07 12.75 -4.85
CA ILE A 104 -0.98 11.63 -5.00
C ILE A 104 -0.71 11.04 -6.37
N ALA A 105 -0.45 9.74 -6.40
CA ALA A 105 -0.12 9.03 -7.63
C ALA A 105 -0.93 7.74 -7.76
N TYR A 106 -1.17 7.34 -9.00
CA TYR A 106 -1.82 6.08 -9.34
C TYR A 106 -0.91 5.25 -10.22
N THR A 107 -0.90 3.95 -9.98
CA THR A 107 -0.13 2.96 -10.74
C THR A 107 -0.96 1.71 -10.98
N VAL A 108 -0.47 0.80 -11.80
CA VAL A 108 -1.14 -0.48 -12.05
C VAL A 108 -1.03 -1.42 -10.84
N PRO A 109 -1.96 -2.38 -10.66
CA PRO A 109 -1.96 -3.32 -9.54
C PRO A 109 -0.65 -4.09 -9.39
N GLU A 110 0.02 -4.41 -10.51
CA GLU A 110 1.26 -5.17 -10.54
C GLU A 110 2.46 -4.43 -9.89
N SER A 111 2.28 -3.16 -9.51
CA SER A 111 3.27 -2.41 -8.74
C SER A 111 3.23 -2.72 -7.23
N PHE A 112 2.23 -3.48 -6.79
CA PHE A 112 2.05 -3.88 -5.40
C PHE A 112 2.16 -5.41 -5.28
N ASP A 113 3.02 -5.86 -4.38
CA ASP A 113 3.16 -7.25 -3.95
C ASP A 113 2.80 -7.31 -2.46
N MET A 114 1.51 -7.14 -2.18
CA MET A 114 0.96 -7.05 -0.82
C MET A 114 -0.22 -8.01 -0.67
N ASP A 115 -0.27 -8.73 0.44
CA ASP A 115 -1.34 -9.69 0.76
C ASP A 115 -2.62 -9.03 1.28
N TYR A 116 -2.63 -7.70 1.39
CA TYR A 116 -3.75 -6.95 1.98
C TYR A 116 -4.01 -5.64 1.26
N TYR A 117 -5.24 -5.17 1.35
CA TYR A 117 -5.64 -3.84 0.91
C TYR A 117 -5.69 -2.88 2.09
N THR A 118 -5.20 -1.66 1.91
CA THR A 118 -5.23 -0.62 2.95
C THR A 118 -6.50 0.22 2.92
N THR A 119 -7.20 0.25 1.79
CA THR A 119 -8.41 1.06 1.59
C THR A 119 -9.33 0.39 0.59
N PHE A 120 -10.63 0.43 0.89
CA PHE A 120 -11.70 0.01 -0.02
C PHE A 120 -12.61 1.19 -0.31
N TYR A 121 -12.98 1.36 -1.56
CA TYR A 121 -14.02 2.28 -1.99
C TYR A 121 -15.26 1.48 -2.36
N LEU A 122 -16.40 1.86 -1.79
CA LEU A 122 -17.65 1.17 -2.00
C LEU A 122 -18.70 2.13 -2.54
N ALA A 123 -19.45 1.70 -3.53
CA ALA A 123 -20.66 2.39 -3.97
C ALA A 123 -21.87 1.65 -3.40
N VAL A 124 -22.76 2.41 -2.75
CA VAL A 124 -24.01 1.86 -2.24
C VAL A 124 -25.01 1.73 -3.37
N LYS A 125 -25.58 0.54 -3.53
CA LYS A 125 -26.53 0.25 -4.59
C LYS A 125 -27.80 1.09 -4.45
N ASP A 126 -28.37 1.50 -5.58
CA ASP A 126 -29.62 2.28 -5.66
C ASP A 126 -29.54 3.67 -4.99
N THR A 127 -28.36 4.31 -4.98
CA THR A 127 -28.16 5.67 -4.45
C THR A 127 -27.83 6.70 -5.53
N VAL A 128 -27.54 6.27 -6.76
CA VAL A 128 -27.05 7.14 -7.86
C VAL A 128 -28.03 8.27 -8.20
N ASP A 129 -29.34 7.99 -8.13
CA ASP A 129 -30.40 8.96 -8.45
C ASP A 129 -30.90 9.73 -7.23
N LEU A 130 -30.34 9.49 -6.05
CA LEU A 130 -30.73 10.17 -4.81
C LEU A 130 -29.94 11.47 -4.61
N ASP A 131 -30.58 12.45 -4.02
CA ASP A 131 -29.87 13.62 -3.52
C ASP A 131 -29.00 13.19 -2.31
N THR A 132 -27.69 13.44 -2.40
CA THR A 132 -26.70 13.06 -1.37
C THR A 132 -26.95 13.71 -0.01
N PHE A 133 -27.75 14.78 0.04
CA PHE A 133 -28.18 15.45 1.28
C PHE A 133 -29.56 15.02 1.75
N SER A 134 -30.20 14.03 1.11
CA SER A 134 -31.49 13.51 1.50
C SER A 134 -31.39 12.48 2.64
N GLN A 135 -32.42 12.41 3.47
CA GLN A 135 -32.52 11.39 4.53
C GLN A 135 -32.53 9.98 3.92
N GLU A 136 -33.13 9.80 2.74
CA GLU A 136 -33.17 8.49 2.06
C GLU A 136 -31.78 8.01 1.67
N TYR A 137 -30.88 8.92 1.22
CA TYR A 137 -29.50 8.60 0.92
C TYR A 137 -28.75 8.21 2.21
N GLU A 138 -28.84 9.02 3.25
CA GLU A 138 -28.22 8.76 4.55
C GLU A 138 -28.67 7.40 5.13
N ASP A 139 -29.98 7.11 5.14
CA ASP A 139 -30.51 5.86 5.67
C ASP A 139 -29.97 4.63 4.90
N LYS A 140 -29.82 4.72 3.59
CA LYS A 140 -29.24 3.62 2.79
C LYS A 140 -27.75 3.41 3.07
N VAL A 141 -26.99 4.49 3.17
CA VAL A 141 -25.56 4.43 3.47
C VAL A 141 -25.34 3.89 4.88
N ASP A 142 -26.11 4.37 5.86
CA ASP A 142 -26.02 3.91 7.25
C ASP A 142 -26.35 2.41 7.40
N GLN A 143 -27.33 1.90 6.66
CA GLN A 143 -27.63 0.46 6.64
C GLN A 143 -26.44 -0.36 6.16
N VAL A 144 -25.72 0.11 5.14
CA VAL A 144 -24.52 -0.59 4.64
C VAL A 144 -23.38 -0.50 5.64
N ILE A 145 -23.15 0.67 6.24
CA ILE A 145 -22.13 0.86 7.28
C ILE A 145 -22.38 -0.08 8.46
N GLN A 146 -23.62 -0.12 8.98
CA GLN A 146 -23.99 -1.01 10.09
C GLN A 146 -23.82 -2.50 9.76
N ALA A 147 -23.97 -2.87 8.50
CA ALA A 147 -23.73 -4.25 8.06
C ALA A 147 -22.23 -4.58 7.91
N LEU A 148 -21.41 -3.57 7.59
CA LEU A 148 -19.96 -3.75 7.40
C LEU A 148 -19.17 -3.71 8.72
N GLU A 149 -19.61 -2.96 9.73
CA GLU A 149 -18.91 -2.86 11.00
C GLU A 149 -18.63 -4.22 11.66
N PRO A 150 -19.62 -5.12 11.85
CA PRO A 150 -19.36 -6.44 12.44
C PRO A 150 -18.43 -7.30 11.58
N LEU A 151 -18.54 -7.18 10.25
CA LEU A 151 -17.66 -7.88 9.31
C LEU A 151 -16.21 -7.38 9.44
N GLY A 152 -16.03 -6.08 9.60
CA GLY A 152 -14.73 -5.46 9.83
C GLY A 152 -14.08 -5.94 11.13
N GLU A 153 -14.86 -6.02 12.22
CA GLU A 153 -14.40 -6.54 13.51
C GLU A 153 -13.99 -8.03 13.40
N GLU A 154 -14.82 -8.86 12.78
CA GLU A 154 -14.54 -10.29 12.56
C GLU A 154 -13.26 -10.48 11.73
N ARG A 155 -13.14 -9.78 10.61
CA ARG A 155 -11.96 -9.89 9.73
C ARG A 155 -10.68 -9.37 10.38
N SER A 156 -10.80 -8.30 11.19
CA SER A 156 -9.67 -7.76 11.98
C SER A 156 -9.17 -8.79 12.99
N GLN A 157 -10.09 -9.47 13.68
CA GLN A 157 -9.72 -10.52 14.65
C GLN A 157 -9.04 -11.71 13.96
N ILE A 158 -9.60 -12.19 12.85
CA ILE A 158 -9.00 -13.28 12.06
C ILE A 158 -7.58 -12.90 11.61
N ARG A 159 -7.41 -11.69 11.05
CA ARG A 159 -6.09 -11.23 10.60
C ARG A 159 -5.08 -11.12 11.73
N TYR A 160 -5.53 -10.64 12.89
CA TYR A 160 -4.68 -10.59 14.08
C TYR A 160 -4.20 -11.99 14.51
N GLU A 161 -5.10 -12.98 14.51
CA GLU A 161 -4.77 -14.36 14.84
C GLU A 161 -3.79 -14.97 13.83
N GLU A 162 -4.02 -14.80 12.52
CA GLU A 162 -3.10 -15.22 11.47
C GLU A 162 -1.70 -14.66 11.66
N LEU A 163 -1.56 -13.34 11.91
CA LEU A 163 -0.27 -12.68 12.12
C LEU A 163 0.48 -13.19 13.37
N ILE A 164 -0.26 -13.50 14.44
CA ILE A 164 0.34 -14.06 15.66
C ILE A 164 0.80 -15.50 15.43
N ASP A 165 0.00 -16.29 14.71
CA ASP A 165 0.35 -17.67 14.40
C ASP A 165 1.59 -17.75 13.50
N ASP A 166 1.65 -16.91 12.45
CA ASP A 166 2.81 -16.82 11.55
C ASP A 166 4.08 -16.40 12.30
N ALA A 167 4.02 -15.33 13.12
CA ALA A 167 5.15 -14.86 13.91
C ALA A 167 5.59 -15.90 14.97
N THR A 168 4.64 -16.67 15.50
CA THR A 168 4.95 -17.73 16.46
C THR A 168 5.67 -18.88 15.76
N GLN A 169 5.21 -19.28 14.58
CA GLN A 169 5.85 -20.31 13.79
C GLN A 169 7.28 -19.92 13.39
N GLU A 170 7.48 -18.69 12.88
CA GLU A 170 8.82 -18.19 12.56
C GLU A 170 9.77 -18.23 13.78
N LEU A 171 9.26 -17.86 14.96
CA LEU A 171 10.04 -17.91 16.18
C LEU A 171 10.40 -19.35 16.61
N GLU A 172 9.48 -20.30 16.44
CA GLU A 172 9.72 -21.72 16.74
C GLU A 172 10.77 -22.29 15.79
N ASP A 173 10.66 -21.99 14.49
CA ASP A 173 11.60 -22.44 13.46
C ASP A 173 13.01 -21.87 13.72
N ALA A 174 13.12 -20.57 14.00
CA ALA A 174 14.40 -19.94 14.34
C ALA A 174 15.02 -20.49 15.63
N ARG A 175 14.20 -20.86 16.59
CA ARG A 175 14.70 -21.54 17.82
C ARG A 175 15.20 -22.94 17.54
N ALA A 176 14.52 -23.69 16.68
CA ALA A 176 14.95 -25.02 16.29
C ALA A 176 16.30 -24.98 15.55
N GLU A 177 16.45 -24.07 14.60
CA GLU A 177 17.69 -23.82 13.87
C GLU A 177 18.84 -23.44 14.84
N TYR A 178 18.58 -22.51 15.76
CA TYR A 178 19.57 -22.11 16.77
C TYR A 178 20.03 -23.26 17.65
N GLU A 179 19.12 -24.13 18.13
CA GLU A 179 19.51 -25.27 18.98
C GLU A 179 20.25 -26.34 18.17
N GLU A 180 19.98 -26.52 16.87
CA GLU A 180 20.75 -27.39 15.99
C GLU A 180 22.17 -26.86 15.78
N GLU A 181 22.32 -25.59 15.36
CA GLU A 181 23.64 -24.96 15.20
C GLU A 181 24.48 -24.98 16.50
N LYS A 182 23.84 -24.74 17.63
CA LYS A 182 24.48 -24.78 18.92
C LYS A 182 24.94 -26.20 19.31
N ALA A 183 24.14 -27.22 18.97
CA ALA A 183 24.53 -28.62 19.23
C ALA A 183 25.72 -29.00 18.36
N ASP A 184 25.73 -28.61 17.09
CA ASP A 184 26.84 -28.87 16.17
C ASP A 184 28.13 -28.17 16.62
N ALA A 185 28.04 -26.90 17.01
CA ALA A 185 29.19 -26.15 17.54
C ALA A 185 29.75 -26.76 18.82
N LEU A 186 28.89 -27.26 19.72
CA LEU A 186 29.32 -27.97 20.94
C LEU A 186 29.99 -29.30 20.62
N GLN A 187 29.53 -30.01 19.59
CA GLN A 187 30.16 -31.25 19.14
C GLN A 187 31.55 -31.00 18.55
N GLU A 188 31.66 -30.00 17.66
CA GLU A 188 32.95 -29.60 17.06
C GLU A 188 33.97 -29.21 18.15
N LEU A 189 33.52 -28.47 19.16
CA LEU A 189 34.35 -28.05 20.29
C LEU A 189 34.81 -29.24 21.14
N ALA A 190 33.93 -30.23 21.34
CA ALA A 190 34.26 -31.47 22.07
C ALA A 190 35.29 -32.31 21.30
N ASP A 191 35.13 -32.42 19.96
CA ASP A 191 36.03 -33.18 19.13
C ASP A 191 37.41 -32.51 19.04
N ALA A 192 37.45 -31.16 18.85
CA ALA A 192 38.70 -30.39 18.88
C ALA A 192 39.45 -30.50 20.23
N LYS A 193 38.72 -30.51 21.34
CA LYS A 193 39.32 -30.71 22.68
C LYS A 193 39.92 -32.10 22.85
N LYS A 194 39.25 -33.12 22.34
CA LYS A 194 39.75 -34.48 22.34
C LYS A 194 41.00 -34.64 21.48
N GLU A 195 41.02 -34.05 20.31
CA GLU A 195 42.24 -34.04 19.44
C GLU A 195 43.42 -33.36 20.12
N LEU A 196 43.22 -32.31 20.88
CA LEU A 196 44.23 -31.62 21.67
C LEU A 196 44.80 -32.51 22.78
N GLU A 197 43.91 -33.22 23.49
CA GLU A 197 44.28 -34.14 24.59
C GLU A 197 45.01 -35.39 24.07
N ASP A 198 44.67 -35.88 22.88
CA ASP A 198 45.32 -37.05 22.24
C ASP A 198 46.66 -36.69 21.56
N GLY A 199 46.95 -35.40 21.32
CA GLY A 199 48.16 -34.89 20.70
C GLY A 199 49.28 -34.45 21.65
N GLU A 200 49.06 -34.46 22.97
CA GLU A 200 50.08 -34.29 24.01
C GLU A 200 50.63 -35.66 24.48
#